data_8822e5cb8e82e92bc77b098224c31077
#
_entry.id   8822e5cb8e82e92bc77b098224c31077
#
_cell.length_a   1.000
_cell.length_b   1.000
_cell.length_c   1.000
_cell.angle_alpha   90.00
_cell.angle_beta   90.00
_cell.angle_gamma   90.00
#
_symmetry.space_group_name_H-M   'P 1'
#
loop_
_entity.id
_entity.type
_entity.pdbx_description
1 polymer ?
#
loop_
_entity_poly.entity_id
_entity_poly.type
_entity_poly.pdbx_seq_one_letter_code
_entity_poly.pdbx_strand_id
1 'polypeptide(L)'
;MAGALDLAGMADELVASFRSTLAEAKAEITDERKDRVERALRRLAALTGQAAVGQAPAEEEFAVCRAVLENHRAIAALAIATASTRFAGAAGRILRAFAGGLIP
;
A
#
# COMPACT_ATOMS: atom_id res chain seq x y z
N MET A 1 -10.99 19.14 -8.41
CA MET A 1 -10.36 19.08 -9.74
C MET A 1 -10.17 17.64 -10.12
N ALA A 2 -10.80 17.23 -11.17
CA ALA A 2 -10.65 15.87 -11.65
C ALA A 2 -9.20 15.60 -12.08
N GLY A 3 -8.63 14.52 -11.69
CA GLY A 3 -7.28 14.12 -12.04
C GLY A 3 -6.21 14.49 -11.03
N ALA A 4 -6.53 15.30 -10.02
CA ALA A 4 -5.56 15.55 -8.96
C ALA A 4 -5.44 14.30 -8.08
N LEU A 5 -4.22 13.81 -7.94
CA LEU A 5 -3.96 12.64 -7.11
C LEU A 5 -3.73 13.11 -5.68
N ASP A 6 -4.58 12.64 -4.77
CA ASP A 6 -4.46 12.94 -3.35
C ASP A 6 -3.55 11.90 -2.69
N LEU A 7 -2.26 12.21 -2.63
CA LEU A 7 -1.27 11.31 -2.04
C LEU A 7 -1.49 11.10 -0.55
N ALA A 8 -1.87 12.16 0.17
CA ALA A 8 -2.15 12.05 1.59
C ALA A 8 -3.37 11.16 1.83
N GLY A 9 -4.42 11.34 1.03
CA GLY A 9 -5.60 10.50 1.10
C GLY A 9 -5.30 9.05 0.76
N MET A 10 -4.45 8.80 -0.23
CA MET A 10 -4.04 7.45 -0.60
C MET A 10 -3.27 6.77 0.54
N ALA A 11 -2.32 7.48 1.15
CA ALA A 11 -1.58 6.96 2.28
C ALA A 11 -2.50 6.62 3.45
N ASP A 12 -3.44 7.52 3.77
CA ASP A 12 -4.40 7.30 4.84
C ASP A 12 -5.31 6.11 4.56
N GLU A 13 -5.76 5.92 3.32
CA GLU A 13 -6.58 4.78 2.93
C GLU A 13 -5.84 3.46 3.06
N LEU A 14 -4.58 3.41 2.65
CA LEU A 14 -3.76 2.21 2.79
C LEU A 14 -3.58 1.84 4.26
N VAL A 15 -3.27 2.82 5.10
CA VAL A 15 -3.10 2.59 6.54
C VAL A 15 -4.40 2.19 7.20
N ALA A 16 -5.51 2.87 6.88
CA ALA A 16 -6.83 2.54 7.43
C ALA A 16 -7.26 1.13 7.03
N SER A 17 -7.05 0.74 5.78
CA SER A 17 -7.37 -0.60 5.30
C SER A 17 -6.53 -1.66 6.01
N PHE A 18 -5.25 -1.37 6.26
CA PHE A 18 -4.39 -2.27 7.00
C PHE A 18 -4.87 -2.47 8.43
N ARG A 19 -5.20 -1.39 9.13
CA ARG A 19 -5.72 -1.45 10.51
C ARG A 19 -7.03 -2.23 10.57
N SER A 20 -7.92 -2.00 9.63
CA SER A 20 -9.19 -2.69 9.54
C SER A 20 -8.99 -4.19 9.29
N THR A 21 -8.09 -4.54 8.37
CA THR A 21 -7.78 -5.93 8.06
C THR A 21 -7.15 -6.65 9.25
N LEU A 22 -6.26 -5.97 9.98
CA LEU A 22 -5.69 -6.52 11.22
C LEU A 22 -6.78 -6.84 12.24
N ALA A 23 -7.71 -5.91 12.43
CA ALA A 23 -8.80 -6.08 13.39
C ALA A 23 -9.71 -7.23 12.99
N GLU A 24 -10.08 -7.33 11.73
CA GLU A 24 -10.93 -8.41 11.23
C GLU A 24 -10.27 -9.77 11.35
N ALA A 25 -8.96 -9.83 11.09
CA ALA A 25 -8.19 -11.07 11.20
C ALA A 25 -7.85 -11.42 12.65
N LYS A 26 -8.09 -10.51 13.59
CA LYS A 26 -7.69 -10.64 14.99
C LYS A 26 -6.20 -10.97 15.11
N ALA A 27 -5.42 -10.40 14.20
CA ALA A 27 -3.99 -10.63 14.15
C ALA A 27 -3.28 -9.82 15.23
N GLU A 28 -2.35 -10.45 15.91
CA GLU A 28 -1.52 -9.77 16.88
C GLU A 28 -0.25 -9.26 16.21
N ILE A 29 0.06 -8.01 16.46
CA ILE A 29 1.26 -7.37 15.93
C ILE A 29 1.76 -6.37 16.98
N THR A 30 3.07 -6.30 17.15
CA THR A 30 3.65 -5.32 18.07
C THR A 30 3.50 -3.92 17.50
N ASP A 31 3.44 -2.91 18.37
CA ASP A 31 3.34 -1.52 17.93
C ASP A 31 4.51 -1.12 17.02
N GLU A 32 5.70 -1.60 17.33
CA GLU A 32 6.89 -1.34 16.52
C GLU A 32 6.75 -1.89 15.10
N ARG A 33 6.26 -3.12 14.97
CA ARG A 33 6.04 -3.73 13.65
C ARG A 33 4.92 -3.03 12.90
N LYS A 34 3.86 -2.66 13.61
CA LYS A 34 2.74 -1.93 13.03
C LYS A 34 3.20 -0.61 12.45
N ASP A 35 4.00 0.15 13.19
CA ASP A 35 4.56 1.42 12.72
C ASP A 35 5.42 1.22 11.48
N ARG A 36 6.20 0.15 11.45
CA ARG A 36 7.06 -0.15 10.31
C ARG A 36 6.23 -0.44 9.06
N VAL A 37 5.19 -1.23 9.19
CA VAL A 37 4.28 -1.54 8.09
C VAL A 37 3.56 -0.28 7.62
N GLU A 38 3.06 0.53 8.55
CA GLU A 38 2.36 1.76 8.19
C GLU A 38 3.27 2.74 7.45
N ARG A 39 4.53 2.85 7.85
CA ARG A 39 5.51 3.68 7.12
C ARG A 39 5.77 3.14 5.71
N ALA A 40 5.85 1.82 5.56
CA ALA A 40 6.00 1.20 4.25
C ALA A 40 4.78 1.48 3.36
N LEU A 41 3.59 1.43 3.92
CA LEU A 41 2.36 1.73 3.18
C LEU A 41 2.31 3.20 2.74
N ARG A 42 2.75 4.13 3.60
CA ARG A 42 2.84 5.54 3.24
C ARG A 42 3.88 5.76 2.13
N ARG A 43 4.99 5.05 2.20
CA ARG A 43 5.99 5.10 1.14
C ARG A 43 5.45 4.53 -0.17
N LEU A 44 4.71 3.43 -0.08
CA LEU A 44 4.05 2.85 -1.25
C LEU A 44 3.10 3.85 -1.91
N ALA A 45 2.35 4.61 -1.11
CA ALA A 45 1.46 5.64 -1.66
C ALA A 45 2.25 6.68 -2.44
N ALA A 46 3.37 7.15 -1.90
CA ALA A 46 4.21 8.14 -2.57
C ALA A 46 4.77 7.60 -3.89
N LEU A 47 5.27 6.36 -3.89
CA LEU A 47 5.81 5.71 -5.08
C LEU A 47 4.73 5.49 -6.15
N THR A 48 3.55 5.08 -5.71
CA THR A 48 2.40 4.90 -6.60
C THR A 48 2.01 6.22 -7.26
N GLY A 49 2.01 7.29 -6.47
CA GLY A 49 1.71 8.63 -7.00
C GLY A 49 2.71 9.07 -8.06
N GLN A 50 4.00 8.86 -7.81
CA GLN A 50 5.04 9.18 -8.78
C GLN A 50 4.85 8.39 -10.08
N ALA A 51 4.63 7.09 -9.97
CA ALA A 51 4.42 6.23 -11.13
C ALA A 51 3.16 6.60 -11.90
N ALA A 52 2.09 6.96 -11.20
CA ALA A 52 0.81 7.29 -11.82
C ALA A 52 0.87 8.57 -12.65
N VAL A 53 1.77 9.51 -12.31
CA VAL A 53 1.96 10.75 -13.08
C VAL A 53 3.13 10.67 -14.07
N GLY A 54 3.62 9.47 -14.32
CA GLY A 54 4.66 9.24 -15.34
C GLY A 54 6.08 9.41 -14.83
N GLN A 55 6.29 9.69 -13.57
CA GLN A 55 7.62 9.66 -12.96
C GLN A 55 7.99 8.20 -12.70
N ALA A 56 9.20 7.83 -12.97
CA ALA A 56 9.66 6.45 -12.79
C ALA A 56 10.44 6.34 -11.47
N PRO A 57 9.77 5.94 -10.37
CA PRO A 57 10.50 5.69 -9.14
C PRO A 57 11.41 4.47 -9.32
N ALA A 58 12.47 4.42 -8.55
CA ALA A 58 13.39 3.29 -8.61
C ALA A 58 12.66 2.02 -8.15
N GLU A 59 12.78 0.94 -8.91
CA GLU A 59 12.17 -0.34 -8.54
C GLU A 59 12.65 -0.83 -7.18
N GLU A 60 13.88 -0.46 -6.81
CA GLU A 60 14.44 -0.79 -5.51
C GLU A 60 13.60 -0.27 -4.35
N GLU A 61 12.96 0.90 -4.50
CA GLU A 61 12.11 1.45 -3.47
C GLU A 61 10.83 0.64 -3.30
N PHE A 62 10.23 0.17 -4.39
CA PHE A 62 9.10 -0.76 -4.32
C PHE A 62 9.53 -2.08 -3.68
N ALA A 63 10.72 -2.57 -4.00
CA ALA A 63 11.25 -3.79 -3.41
C ALA A 63 11.45 -3.67 -1.91
N VAL A 64 11.90 -2.52 -1.42
CA VAL A 64 12.04 -2.27 0.02
C VAL A 64 10.67 -2.31 0.71
N CYS A 65 9.67 -1.67 0.13
CA CYS A 65 8.30 -1.74 0.66
C CYS A 65 7.80 -3.18 0.70
N ARG A 66 8.02 -3.93 -0.37
CA ARG A 66 7.61 -5.33 -0.45
C ARG A 66 8.28 -6.16 0.64
N ALA A 67 9.58 -5.97 0.84
CA ALA A 67 10.33 -6.70 1.86
C ALA A 67 9.77 -6.47 3.26
N VAL A 68 9.42 -5.23 3.58
CA VAL A 68 8.82 -4.91 4.89
C VAL A 68 7.46 -5.60 5.03
N LEU A 69 6.66 -5.59 3.95
CA LEU A 69 5.29 -6.10 3.99
C LEU A 69 5.22 -7.63 3.93
N GLU A 70 6.27 -8.29 3.47
CA GLU A 70 6.28 -9.76 3.34
C GLU A 70 6.06 -10.50 4.66
N ASN A 71 6.48 -9.93 5.78
CA ASN A 71 6.26 -10.53 7.09
C ASN A 71 4.78 -10.63 7.45
N HIS A 72 3.94 -9.83 6.81
CA HIS A 72 2.49 -9.80 7.01
C HIS A 72 1.79 -9.79 5.65
N ARG A 73 2.34 -10.52 4.69
CA ARG A 73 1.95 -10.39 3.28
C ARG A 73 0.47 -10.65 3.00
N ALA A 74 -0.13 -11.62 3.66
CA ALA A 74 -1.55 -11.92 3.43
C ALA A 74 -2.43 -10.75 3.83
N ILE A 75 -2.18 -10.16 5.01
CA ILE A 75 -2.93 -9.02 5.52
C ILE A 75 -2.63 -7.79 4.69
N ALA A 76 -1.36 -7.55 4.38
CA ALA A 76 -0.95 -6.40 3.58
C ALA A 76 -1.53 -6.47 2.17
N ALA A 77 -1.47 -7.63 1.53
CA ALA A 77 -2.01 -7.81 0.18
C ALA A 77 -3.52 -7.53 0.15
N LEU A 78 -4.26 -8.06 1.13
CA LEU A 78 -5.69 -7.83 1.22
C LEU A 78 -5.99 -6.36 1.47
N ALA A 79 -5.26 -5.72 2.37
CA ALA A 79 -5.45 -4.30 2.68
C ALA A 79 -5.19 -3.42 1.46
N ILE A 80 -4.10 -3.67 0.74
CA ILE A 80 -3.74 -2.91 -0.46
C ILE A 80 -4.75 -3.14 -1.56
N ALA A 81 -5.16 -4.38 -1.79
CA ALA A 81 -6.17 -4.71 -2.80
C ALA A 81 -7.49 -4.02 -2.49
N THR A 82 -7.92 -4.02 -1.23
CA THR A 82 -9.15 -3.35 -0.81
C THR A 82 -9.05 -1.84 -1.04
N ALA A 83 -7.96 -1.23 -0.61
CA ALA A 83 -7.75 0.21 -0.80
C ALA A 83 -7.68 0.58 -2.28
N SER A 84 -7.12 -0.30 -3.13
CA SER A 84 -6.96 -0.03 -4.56
C SER A 84 -8.29 0.22 -5.27
N THR A 85 -9.37 -0.34 -4.77
CA THR A 85 -10.69 -0.17 -5.37
C THR A 85 -11.20 1.27 -5.27
N ARG A 86 -10.61 2.08 -4.38
CA ARG A 86 -10.99 3.47 -4.18
C ARG A 86 -10.24 4.42 -5.11
N PHE A 87 -9.29 3.91 -5.89
CA PHE A 87 -8.46 4.71 -6.79
C PHE A 87 -8.62 4.22 -8.22
N ALA A 88 -9.06 5.12 -9.09
CA ALA A 88 -9.25 4.82 -10.50
C ALA A 88 -7.92 4.95 -11.27
N GLY A 89 -7.87 4.38 -12.46
CA GLY A 89 -6.78 4.59 -13.40
C GLY A 89 -5.47 3.95 -12.97
N ALA A 90 -4.37 4.62 -13.27
CA ALA A 90 -3.02 4.08 -13.08
C ALA A 90 -2.72 3.77 -11.62
N ALA A 91 -3.12 4.63 -10.69
CA ALA A 91 -2.87 4.42 -9.26
C ALA A 91 -3.48 3.10 -8.77
N GLY A 92 -4.74 2.86 -9.10
CA GLY A 92 -5.41 1.62 -8.71
C GLY A 92 -4.75 0.40 -9.32
N ARG A 93 -4.34 0.48 -10.59
CA ARG A 93 -3.65 -0.63 -11.27
C ARG A 93 -2.31 -0.94 -10.63
N ILE A 94 -1.53 0.09 -10.28
CA ILE A 94 -0.23 -0.08 -9.64
C ILE A 94 -0.38 -0.74 -8.27
N LEU A 95 -1.35 -0.30 -7.48
CA LEU A 95 -1.60 -0.88 -6.17
C LEU A 95 -2.02 -2.35 -6.28
N ARG A 96 -2.91 -2.67 -7.22
CA ARG A 96 -3.35 -4.06 -7.43
C ARG A 96 -2.21 -4.95 -7.88
N ALA A 97 -1.35 -4.45 -8.77
CA ALA A 97 -0.18 -5.20 -9.22
C ALA A 97 0.79 -5.45 -8.07
N PHE A 98 0.99 -4.44 -7.22
CA PHE A 98 1.84 -4.58 -6.04
C PHE A 98 1.27 -5.63 -5.08
N ALA A 99 -0.03 -5.56 -4.81
CA ALA A 99 -0.70 -6.54 -3.95
C ALA A 99 -0.58 -7.96 -4.50
N GLY A 100 -0.74 -8.11 -5.81
CA GLY A 100 -0.57 -9.40 -6.49
C GLY A 100 0.84 -9.97 -6.34
N GLY A 101 1.85 -9.11 -6.29
CA GLY A 101 3.24 -9.51 -6.08
C GLY A 101 3.57 -9.96 -4.66
N LEU A 102 2.71 -9.66 -3.69
CA LEU A 102 2.86 -10.12 -2.30
C LEU A 102 2.31 -11.54 -2.10
N ILE A 103 1.45 -11.99 -3.00
CA ILE A 103 0.86 -13.33 -2.93
C ILE A 103 1.76 -14.27 -3.72
N PRO A 104 2.23 -15.38 -3.13
CA PRO A 104 3.06 -16.33 -3.84
C PRO A 104 2.32 -17.05 -4.96
#